data_2e2475c23b15e8ce8f8893d1c492b730
#
_entry.id   2e2475c23b15e8ce8f8893d1c492b730
#
_cell.length_a   1.000
_cell.length_b   1.000
_cell.length_c   1.000
_cell.angle_alpha   90.00
_cell.angle_beta   90.00
_cell.angle_gamma   90.00
#
_symmetry.space_group_name_H-M   'P 1'
#
loop_
_entity.id
_entity.type
_entity.pdbx_description
1 polymer ?
#
loop_
_entity_poly.entity_id
_entity_poly.type
_entity_poly.pdbx_seq_one_letter_code
_entity_poly.pdbx_strand_id
1 'polypeptide(L)'
;MTKEKETENRSEREQFLDRMLKEILSGQRKPGDRLPTESELAEQYGLRKTNVHLGLQELERLGFLRVVPRHATYVAPYWERANLETLAAIMTHGGK
;
A
#
# COMPACT_ATOMS: atom_id res chain seq x y z
N MET A 1 20.89 -15.61 10.06
CA MET A 1 20.82 -15.25 8.67
C MET A 1 19.43 -15.13 8.15
N THR A 2 18.65 -16.19 8.31
CA THR A 2 17.27 -16.15 7.89
C THR A 2 16.50 -15.02 8.56
N LYS A 3 16.79 -14.79 9.83
CA LYS A 3 16.13 -13.74 10.59
C LYS A 3 16.41 -12.35 10.04
N GLU A 4 17.65 -12.11 9.62
CA GLU A 4 17.99 -10.80 9.08
C GLU A 4 17.26 -10.53 7.78
N LYS A 5 17.18 -11.53 6.90
CA LYS A 5 16.46 -11.38 5.65
C LYS A 5 14.97 -11.16 5.88
N GLU A 6 14.40 -11.89 6.82
CA GLU A 6 12.99 -11.72 7.14
C GLU A 6 12.72 -10.33 7.70
N THR A 7 13.62 -9.83 8.54
CA THR A 7 13.48 -8.49 9.10
C THR A 7 13.57 -7.43 8.01
N GLU A 8 14.54 -7.58 7.10
CA GLU A 8 14.68 -6.65 5.99
C GLU A 8 13.44 -6.62 5.12
N ASN A 9 12.91 -7.81 4.77
CA ASN A 9 11.72 -7.89 3.91
C ASN A 9 10.51 -7.29 4.60
N ARG A 10 10.37 -7.56 5.90
CA ARG A 10 9.27 -7.01 6.67
C ARG A 10 9.38 -5.49 6.74
N SER A 11 10.59 -5.00 6.93
CA SER A 11 10.83 -3.56 7.00
C SER A 11 10.51 -2.87 5.69
N GLU A 12 10.90 -3.47 4.55
CA GLU A 12 10.59 -2.91 3.26
C GLU A 12 9.09 -2.86 3.01
N ARG A 13 8.40 -3.94 3.38
CA ARG A 13 6.95 -3.98 3.23
C ARG A 13 6.28 -2.92 4.07
N GLU A 14 6.76 -2.75 5.31
CA GLU A 14 6.22 -1.72 6.18
C GLU A 14 6.51 -0.33 5.66
N GLN A 15 7.69 -0.11 5.11
CA GLN A 15 8.03 1.18 4.49
C GLN A 15 7.09 1.49 3.33
N PHE A 16 6.82 0.48 2.50
CA PHE A 16 5.91 0.67 1.38
C PHE A 16 4.51 1.01 1.86
N LEU A 17 4.01 0.25 2.84
CA LEU A 17 2.68 0.50 3.39
C LEU A 17 2.58 1.90 3.97
N ASP A 18 3.57 2.31 4.75
CA ASP A 18 3.57 3.62 5.38
C ASP A 18 3.55 4.75 4.35
N ARG A 19 4.44 4.65 3.35
CA ARG A 19 4.51 5.69 2.32
C ARG A 19 3.24 5.77 1.50
N MET A 20 2.74 4.61 1.06
CA MET A 20 1.55 4.59 0.22
C MET A 20 0.34 5.12 0.99
N LEU A 21 0.17 4.71 2.24
CA LEU A 21 -0.94 5.18 3.05
C LEU A 21 -0.86 6.68 3.28
N LYS A 22 0.34 7.20 3.53
CA LYS A 22 0.50 8.65 3.68
C LYS A 22 0.13 9.38 2.40
N GLU A 23 0.50 8.85 1.25
CA GLU A 23 0.17 9.47 -0.02
C GLU A 23 -1.34 9.44 -0.28
N ILE A 24 -1.98 8.34 0.07
CA ILE A 24 -3.44 8.21 -0.10
C ILE A 24 -4.18 9.12 0.87
N LEU A 25 -3.80 9.08 2.14
CA LEU A 25 -4.52 9.84 3.17
C LEU A 25 -4.27 11.33 3.07
N SER A 26 -3.12 11.73 2.52
CA SER A 26 -2.82 13.15 2.35
C SER A 26 -3.48 13.75 1.11
N GLY A 27 -4.03 12.92 0.25
CA GLY A 27 -4.65 13.39 -0.97
C GLY A 27 -3.73 13.43 -2.19
N GLN A 28 -2.48 13.03 -2.03
CA GLN A 28 -1.59 12.93 -3.18
C GLN A 28 -2.08 11.90 -4.17
N ARG A 29 -2.64 10.81 -3.66
CA ARG A 29 -3.27 9.77 -4.48
C ARG A 29 -4.73 9.74 -4.09
N LYS A 30 -5.59 10.17 -5.00
CA LYS A 30 -7.01 10.35 -4.73
C LYS A 30 -7.79 9.10 -5.13
N PRO A 31 -8.94 8.87 -4.52
CA PRO A 31 -9.81 7.77 -4.96
C PRO A 31 -10.06 7.87 -6.46
N GLY A 32 -9.94 6.74 -7.13
CA GLY A 32 -10.07 6.69 -8.57
C GLY A 32 -8.77 6.84 -9.33
N ASP A 33 -7.71 7.31 -8.66
CA ASP A 33 -6.42 7.45 -9.32
C ASP A 33 -5.84 6.08 -9.63
N ARG A 34 -5.24 5.97 -10.80
CA ARG A 34 -4.55 4.77 -11.21
C ARG A 34 -3.14 4.78 -10.63
N LEU A 35 -2.74 3.65 -10.06
CA LEU A 35 -1.38 3.51 -9.54
C LEU A 35 -0.42 3.09 -10.64
N PRO A 36 0.86 3.43 -10.51
CA PRO A 36 1.89 2.85 -11.36
C PRO A 36 1.93 1.34 -11.21
N THR A 37 2.60 0.67 -12.14
CA THR A 37 2.76 -0.78 -12.05
C THR A 37 3.64 -1.15 -10.85
N GLU A 38 3.62 -2.44 -10.49
CA GLU A 38 4.48 -2.92 -9.40
C GLU A 38 5.94 -2.63 -9.68
N SER A 39 6.37 -2.83 -10.93
CA SER A 39 7.75 -2.56 -11.29
C SER A 39 8.08 -1.08 -11.16
N GLU A 40 7.18 -0.22 -11.60
CA GLU A 40 7.38 1.21 -11.49
C GLU A 40 7.42 1.66 -10.03
N LEU A 41 6.53 1.12 -9.21
CA LEU A 41 6.51 1.44 -7.79
C LEU A 41 7.78 0.96 -7.10
N ALA A 42 8.23 -0.24 -7.44
CA ALA A 42 9.45 -0.76 -6.85
C ALA A 42 10.63 0.16 -7.17
N GLU A 43 10.68 0.64 -8.40
CA GLU A 43 11.74 1.55 -8.82
C GLU A 43 11.63 2.89 -8.12
N GLN A 44 10.42 3.46 -8.06
CA GLN A 44 10.20 4.75 -7.43
C GLN A 44 10.53 4.74 -5.94
N TYR A 45 10.19 3.66 -5.28
CA TYR A 45 10.36 3.58 -3.83
C TYR A 45 11.71 2.97 -3.45
N GLY A 46 12.45 2.42 -4.41
CA GLY A 46 13.73 1.77 -4.11
C GLY A 46 13.55 0.49 -3.32
N LEU A 47 12.48 -0.25 -3.58
CA LEU A 47 12.16 -1.46 -2.84
C LEU A 47 12.07 -2.64 -3.79
N ARG A 48 12.11 -3.85 -3.23
CA ARG A 48 11.98 -5.08 -4.01
C ARG A 48 10.56 -5.23 -4.50
N LYS A 49 10.43 -5.67 -5.76
CA LYS A 49 9.12 -5.83 -6.38
C LYS A 49 8.22 -6.79 -5.59
N THR A 50 8.82 -7.87 -5.05
CA THR A 50 8.06 -8.82 -4.24
C THR A 50 7.42 -8.14 -3.04
N ASN A 51 8.16 -7.27 -2.38
CA ASN A 51 7.64 -6.58 -1.19
C ASN A 51 6.61 -5.53 -1.56
N VAL A 52 6.77 -4.89 -2.73
CA VAL A 52 5.74 -3.99 -3.24
C VAL A 52 4.46 -4.78 -3.51
N HIS A 53 4.58 -5.94 -4.13
CA HIS A 53 3.42 -6.78 -4.42
C HIS A 53 2.68 -7.16 -3.15
N LEU A 54 3.42 -7.59 -2.12
CA LEU A 54 2.81 -7.96 -0.84
C LEU A 54 2.14 -6.76 -0.18
N GLY A 55 2.77 -5.59 -0.27
CA GLY A 55 2.18 -4.38 0.28
C GLY A 55 0.89 -3.99 -0.42
N LEU A 56 0.88 -4.13 -1.75
CA LEU A 56 -0.34 -3.81 -2.51
C LEU A 56 -1.48 -4.77 -2.15
N GLN A 57 -1.16 -6.05 -1.95
CA GLN A 57 -2.17 -7.01 -1.53
C GLN A 57 -2.75 -6.63 -0.17
N GLU A 58 -1.90 -6.20 0.74
CA GLU A 58 -2.37 -5.80 2.06
C GLU A 58 -3.27 -4.57 1.98
N LEU A 59 -2.89 -3.59 1.16
CA LEU A 59 -3.70 -2.38 0.99
C LEU A 59 -5.04 -2.70 0.35
N GLU A 60 -5.06 -3.67 -0.57
CA GLU A 60 -6.32 -4.10 -1.15
C GLU A 60 -7.20 -4.76 -0.08
N ARG A 61 -6.59 -5.61 0.74
CA ARG A 61 -7.31 -6.28 1.82
C ARG A 61 -7.93 -5.28 2.78
N LEU A 62 -7.20 -4.20 3.07
CA LEU A 62 -7.67 -3.16 3.97
C LEU A 62 -8.70 -2.22 3.35
N GLY A 63 -8.89 -2.32 2.04
CA GLY A 63 -9.91 -1.51 1.36
C GLY A 63 -9.39 -0.21 0.78
N PHE A 64 -8.09 0.00 0.76
CA PHE A 64 -7.52 1.23 0.21
C PHE A 64 -7.29 1.17 -1.29
N LEU A 65 -7.19 -0.02 -1.85
CA LEU A 65 -6.93 -0.21 -3.26
C LEU A 65 -7.93 -1.17 -3.88
N ARG A 66 -8.16 -1.01 -5.17
CA ARG A 66 -8.99 -1.92 -5.95
C ARG A 66 -8.17 -2.39 -7.15
N VAL A 67 -8.01 -3.69 -7.25
CA VAL A 67 -7.27 -4.29 -8.38
C VAL A 67 -8.28 -4.68 -9.45
N VAL A 68 -8.07 -4.17 -10.66
CA VAL A 68 -8.85 -4.57 -11.82
C VAL A 68 -7.95 -5.46 -12.68
N PRO A 69 -8.21 -6.77 -12.72
CA PRO A 69 -7.32 -7.70 -13.42
C PRO A 69 -7.08 -7.28 -14.86
N ARG A 70 -5.83 -7.34 -15.28
CA ARG A 70 -5.40 -7.03 -16.65
C ARG A 70 -5.54 -5.56 -17.03
N HIS A 71 -5.89 -4.70 -16.07
CA HIS A 71 -5.99 -3.27 -16.34
C HIS A 71 -5.05 -2.48 -15.45
N ALA A 72 -5.38 -2.38 -14.18
CA ALA A 72 -4.56 -1.56 -13.28
C ALA A 72 -5.06 -1.72 -11.86
N THR A 73 -4.33 -1.10 -10.95
CA THR A 73 -4.73 -0.95 -9.56
C THR A 73 -5.12 0.52 -9.35
N TYR A 74 -6.22 0.75 -8.69
CA TYR A 74 -6.76 2.08 -8.44
C TYR A 74 -6.93 2.33 -6.96
N VAL A 75 -6.83 3.59 -6.57
CA VAL A 75 -7.14 3.98 -5.21
C VAL A 75 -8.66 3.84 -5.01
N ALA A 76 -9.06 3.08 -4.01
CA ALA A 76 -10.48 2.82 -3.74
C ALA A 76 -11.05 3.89 -2.84
N PRO A 77 -12.40 4.07 -2.84
CA PRO A 77 -13.05 4.95 -1.87
C PRO A 77 -13.07 4.25 -0.51
N TYR A 78 -11.92 4.28 0.16
CA TYR A 78 -11.68 3.47 1.35
C TYR A 78 -12.66 3.75 2.49
N TRP A 79 -13.17 4.98 2.56
CA TRP A 79 -14.14 5.32 3.60
C TRP A 79 -15.45 4.55 3.43
N GLU A 80 -15.79 4.14 2.21
CA GLU A 80 -17.00 3.35 1.95
C GLU A 80 -16.81 1.88 2.29
N ARG A 81 -15.56 1.44 2.35
CA ARG A 81 -15.22 0.04 2.58
C ARG A 81 -14.54 -0.15 3.94
N ALA A 82 -14.62 0.85 4.80
CA ALA A 82 -13.91 0.82 6.06
C ALA A 82 -14.37 -0.32 6.96
N ASN A 83 -13.42 -0.91 7.65
CA ASN A 83 -13.67 -1.89 8.71
C ASN A 83 -12.72 -1.55 9.84
N LEU A 84 -12.71 -2.40 10.89
CA LEU A 84 -11.87 -2.11 12.04
C LEU A 84 -10.39 -2.02 11.67
N GLU A 85 -9.93 -2.90 10.79
CA GLU A 85 -8.55 -2.88 10.37
C GLU A 85 -8.23 -1.61 9.58
N THR A 86 -9.15 -1.19 8.72
CA THR A 86 -8.97 0.04 7.95
C THR A 86 -8.85 1.23 8.87
N LEU A 87 -9.74 1.32 9.86
CA LEU A 87 -9.71 2.43 10.81
C LEU A 87 -8.41 2.41 11.62
N ALA A 88 -7.96 1.24 12.03
CA ALA A 88 -6.71 1.12 12.76
C ALA A 88 -5.53 1.60 11.91
N ALA A 89 -5.52 1.25 10.61
CA ALA A 89 -4.46 1.69 9.72
C ALA A 89 -4.45 3.20 9.57
N ILE A 90 -5.62 3.82 9.46
CA ILE A 90 -5.73 5.27 9.35
C ILE A 90 -5.18 5.91 10.63
N MET A 91 -5.56 5.40 11.78
CA MET A 91 -5.10 5.96 13.05
C MET A 91 -3.60 5.79 13.24
N THR A 92 -3.05 4.67 12.76
CA THR A 92 -1.64 4.39 12.93
C THR A 92 -0.77 5.20 11.97
N HIS A 93 -1.21 5.34 10.72
CA HIS A 93 -0.37 5.92 9.67
C HIS A 93 -0.76 7.32 9.27
N GLY A 94 -2.01 7.68 9.41
CA GLY A 94 -2.49 8.98 8.97
C GLY A 94 -3.00 9.87 10.07
N GLY A 95 -3.03 9.37 11.28
CA GLY A 95 -3.64 10.09 12.39
C GLY A 95 -2.70 11.06 13.06
N LYS A 96 -2.42 12.09 12.42
CA LYS A 96 -1.58 13.07 13.08
C LYS A 96 -2.26 14.40 13.23
#